data_d740b3ebb26b8ead7aaaa4da9ee9f33d
#
_entry.id   d740b3ebb26b8ead7aaaa4da9ee9f33d
#
_cell.length_a   1.000
_cell.length_b   1.000
_cell.length_c   1.000
_cell.angle_alpha   90.00
_cell.angle_beta   90.00
_cell.angle_gamma   90.00
#
_symmetry.space_group_name_H-M   'P 1'
#
loop_
_entity.id
_entity.type
_entity.pdbx_description
1 polymer ?
#
loop_
_entity_poly.entity_id
_entity_poly.type
_entity_poly.pdbx_seq_one_letter_code
_entity_poly.pdbx_strand_id
1 'polypeptide(L)'
;MPFFSICIPQHNRTSFLIEACRQLKLQTCQDFEICISDDCSTDGRGEELQQFLRESQIAFVYRRQERNRRYDGNLRAAIGLASGEYCILMGNDDCLADDTTLESLLGILINHPQTGVAITNFKDFASGEITRRMVRTGNLGSGPQVAVRSFRNVSFVSGVIFRRDRAQAHATDRWDGSEMYQMYVASRIVAEGYDLLELDMVAVRKDMTIPGEAVDSYGNRPRLNPCPIVERKTTLLQLGALVSDAVRPFAGKQLVWYEVQILLQVLFFTYPFCILNARRVQSWKFAAGNCLGMRPKNLFSQMDLPLLHRWLLGSIFFAVTCAALVMPLSLFDAWQPKLFAISKSILQRT
;
A
#
# COMPACT_ATOMS: atom_id res chain seq x y z
N MET A 1 -6.51 12.05 -24.28
CA MET A 1 -6.01 11.11 -23.26
C MET A 1 -6.08 11.87 -21.95
N PRO A 2 -6.78 11.37 -20.93
CA PRO A 2 -6.93 12.10 -19.68
C PRO A 2 -5.58 12.23 -18.95
N PHE A 3 -5.47 13.20 -18.04
CA PHE A 3 -4.29 13.31 -17.20
C PHE A 3 -4.28 12.26 -16.09
N PHE A 4 -5.44 11.99 -15.47
CA PHE A 4 -5.56 11.00 -14.42
C PHE A 4 -6.40 9.79 -14.82
N SER A 5 -5.99 8.60 -14.38
CA SER A 5 -6.83 7.41 -14.30
C SER A 5 -7.00 7.02 -12.83
N ILE A 6 -8.24 7.07 -12.32
CA ILE A 6 -8.55 6.62 -10.96
C ILE A 6 -8.73 5.11 -11.01
N CYS A 7 -7.73 4.37 -10.50
CA CYS A 7 -7.67 2.92 -10.58
C CYS A 7 -8.28 2.28 -9.33
N ILE A 8 -9.41 1.59 -9.49
CA ILE A 8 -10.21 1.03 -8.39
C ILE A 8 -10.32 -0.48 -8.52
N PRO A 9 -9.66 -1.25 -7.65
CA PRO A 9 -9.89 -2.68 -7.52
C PRO A 9 -11.21 -2.90 -6.77
N GLN A 10 -12.24 -3.36 -7.48
CA GLN A 10 -13.58 -3.59 -6.96
C GLN A 10 -13.78 -5.05 -6.58
N HIS A 11 -14.38 -5.30 -5.41
CA HIS A 11 -14.96 -6.60 -5.04
C HIS A 11 -16.05 -6.38 -4.01
N ASN A 12 -17.31 -6.68 -4.38
CA ASN A 12 -18.50 -6.40 -3.57
C ASN A 12 -18.57 -4.90 -3.15
N ARG A 13 -19.40 -4.51 -2.19
CA ARG A 13 -19.46 -3.13 -1.68
C ARG A 13 -19.77 -2.10 -2.78
N THR A 14 -20.63 -2.45 -3.72
CA THR A 14 -20.99 -1.60 -4.85
C THR A 14 -21.60 -0.26 -4.43
N SER A 15 -22.33 -0.20 -3.30
CA SER A 15 -22.83 1.06 -2.72
C SER A 15 -21.73 2.06 -2.42
N PHE A 16 -20.59 1.59 -1.86
CA PHE A 16 -19.44 2.45 -1.55
C PHE A 16 -18.80 2.99 -2.83
N LEU A 17 -18.64 2.12 -3.84
CA LEU A 17 -18.08 2.53 -5.12
C LEU A 17 -18.97 3.56 -5.84
N ILE A 18 -20.30 3.40 -5.82
CA ILE A 18 -21.23 4.37 -6.37
C ILE A 18 -21.08 5.71 -5.65
N GLU A 19 -20.97 5.71 -4.32
CA GLU A 19 -20.78 6.93 -3.56
C GLU A 19 -19.41 7.57 -3.84
N ALA A 20 -18.34 6.79 -3.94
CA ALA A 20 -17.03 7.28 -4.38
C ALA A 20 -17.11 7.96 -5.76
N CYS A 21 -17.82 7.35 -6.71
CA CYS A 21 -18.03 7.93 -8.04
C CYS A 21 -18.87 9.22 -8.01
N ARG A 22 -19.84 9.35 -7.08
CA ARG A 22 -20.56 10.62 -6.87
C ARG A 22 -19.62 11.74 -6.42
N GLN A 23 -18.70 11.43 -5.50
CA GLN A 23 -17.70 12.40 -5.05
C GLN A 23 -16.72 12.76 -6.18
N LEU A 24 -16.34 11.81 -7.03
CA LEU A 24 -15.49 12.08 -8.20
C LEU A 24 -16.19 13.03 -9.20
N LYS A 25 -17.51 12.95 -9.37
CA LYS A 25 -18.27 13.84 -10.24
C LYS A 25 -18.18 15.31 -9.81
N LEU A 26 -17.94 15.59 -8.54
CA LEU A 26 -17.84 16.94 -7.98
C LEU A 26 -16.46 17.58 -8.19
N GLN A 27 -15.46 16.85 -8.68
CA GLN A 27 -14.11 17.38 -8.86
C GLN A 27 -14.11 18.58 -9.83
N THR A 28 -13.39 19.66 -9.49
CA THR A 28 -13.20 20.83 -10.35
C THR A 28 -12.37 20.50 -11.59
N CYS A 29 -11.38 19.65 -11.46
CA CYS A 29 -10.63 19.10 -12.60
C CYS A 29 -11.38 17.89 -13.17
N GLN A 30 -11.83 17.98 -14.42
CA GLN A 30 -12.53 16.91 -15.14
C GLN A 30 -11.64 16.11 -16.11
N ASP A 31 -10.33 16.36 -16.11
CA ASP A 31 -9.38 15.66 -16.98
C ASP A 31 -8.96 14.31 -16.38
N PHE A 32 -9.96 13.46 -16.14
CA PHE A 32 -9.76 12.11 -15.59
C PHE A 32 -10.73 11.08 -16.16
N GLU A 33 -10.38 9.81 -15.98
CA GLU A 33 -11.23 8.66 -16.19
C GLU A 33 -11.25 7.75 -14.96
N ILE A 34 -12.26 6.88 -14.84
CA ILE A 34 -12.36 5.87 -13.79
C ILE A 34 -12.09 4.49 -14.39
N CYS A 35 -11.11 3.75 -13.84
CA CYS A 35 -10.72 2.42 -14.28
C CYS A 35 -11.08 1.40 -13.20
N ILE A 36 -12.16 0.63 -13.41
CA ILE A 36 -12.70 -0.33 -12.45
C ILE A 36 -12.41 -1.75 -12.91
N SER A 37 -11.68 -2.50 -12.10
CA SER A 37 -11.53 -3.93 -12.24
C SER A 37 -12.39 -4.63 -11.20
N ASP A 38 -13.46 -5.28 -11.60
CA ASP A 38 -14.38 -6.00 -10.72
C ASP A 38 -13.97 -7.48 -10.59
N ASP A 39 -13.52 -7.87 -9.43
CA ASP A 39 -13.00 -9.18 -9.09
C ASP A 39 -14.09 -10.21 -8.77
N CYS A 40 -15.02 -10.39 -9.71
CA CYS A 40 -16.16 -11.30 -9.59
C CYS A 40 -17.08 -10.96 -8.41
N SER A 41 -17.49 -9.70 -8.28
CA SER A 41 -18.46 -9.30 -7.24
C SER A 41 -19.73 -10.15 -7.27
N THR A 42 -20.24 -10.47 -6.08
CA THR A 42 -21.40 -11.34 -5.86
C THR A 42 -22.53 -10.62 -5.09
N ASP A 43 -22.43 -9.31 -4.91
CA ASP A 43 -23.44 -8.48 -4.23
C ASP A 43 -24.68 -8.18 -5.09
N GLY A 44 -24.71 -8.66 -6.36
CA GLY A 44 -25.86 -8.54 -7.27
C GLY A 44 -26.07 -7.14 -7.85
N ARG A 45 -25.21 -6.17 -7.56
CA ARG A 45 -25.41 -4.74 -7.91
C ARG A 45 -24.55 -4.24 -9.09
N GLY A 46 -23.96 -5.14 -9.87
CA GLY A 46 -23.09 -4.76 -10.98
C GLY A 46 -23.79 -3.99 -12.08
N GLU A 47 -25.07 -4.29 -12.37
CA GLU A 47 -25.87 -3.54 -13.36
C GLU A 47 -26.19 -2.12 -12.87
N GLU A 48 -26.52 -1.95 -11.58
CA GLU A 48 -26.75 -0.65 -10.96
C GLU A 48 -25.51 0.23 -11.07
N LEU A 49 -24.33 -0.31 -10.77
CA LEU A 49 -23.07 0.41 -10.93
C LEU A 49 -22.85 0.88 -12.36
N GLN A 50 -23.04 -0.02 -13.33
CA GLN A 50 -22.81 0.32 -14.74
C GLN A 50 -23.83 1.33 -15.25
N GLN A 51 -25.09 1.24 -14.82
CA GLN A 51 -26.10 2.25 -15.14
C GLN A 51 -25.72 3.62 -14.57
N PHE A 52 -25.35 3.67 -13.28
CA PHE A 52 -24.87 4.89 -12.63
C PHE A 52 -23.68 5.51 -13.38
N LEU A 53 -22.68 4.70 -13.75
CA LEU A 53 -21.50 5.18 -14.48
C LEU A 53 -21.87 5.78 -15.85
N ARG A 54 -22.77 5.14 -16.61
CA ARG A 54 -23.27 5.69 -17.90
C ARG A 54 -24.00 7.02 -17.72
N GLU A 55 -24.78 7.16 -16.65
CA GLU A 55 -25.55 8.39 -16.35
C GLU A 55 -24.66 9.50 -15.76
N SER A 56 -23.49 9.16 -15.21
CA SER A 56 -22.58 10.11 -14.56
C SER A 56 -21.90 11.08 -15.52
N GLN A 57 -21.79 10.72 -16.82
CA GLN A 57 -21.04 11.43 -17.87
C GLN A 57 -19.50 11.47 -17.63
N ILE A 58 -19.00 10.74 -16.64
CA ILE A 58 -17.57 10.60 -16.42
C ILE A 58 -17.05 9.52 -17.39
N ALA A 59 -15.88 9.74 -17.98
CA ALA A 59 -15.21 8.71 -18.76
C ALA A 59 -14.84 7.52 -17.85
N PHE A 60 -15.21 6.31 -18.23
CA PHE A 60 -14.90 5.12 -17.43
C PHE A 60 -14.60 3.89 -18.28
N VAL A 61 -13.81 3.00 -17.70
CA VAL A 61 -13.60 1.63 -18.17
C VAL A 61 -13.95 0.68 -17.04
N TYR A 62 -14.93 -0.20 -17.28
CA TYR A 62 -15.31 -1.23 -16.33
C TYR A 62 -15.03 -2.60 -16.94
N ARG A 63 -14.32 -3.44 -16.19
CA ARG A 63 -14.08 -4.83 -16.58
C ARG A 63 -14.35 -5.77 -15.41
N ARG A 64 -15.30 -6.68 -15.60
CA ARG A 64 -15.49 -7.81 -14.70
C ARG A 64 -14.49 -8.91 -15.06
N GLN A 65 -13.77 -9.42 -14.04
CA GLN A 65 -12.82 -10.51 -14.21
C GLN A 65 -13.55 -11.85 -14.39
N GLU A 66 -12.94 -12.79 -15.09
CA GLU A 66 -13.50 -14.15 -15.28
C GLU A 66 -13.41 -15.01 -14.02
N ARG A 67 -12.44 -14.71 -13.16
CA ARG A 67 -12.20 -15.37 -11.87
C ARG A 67 -11.68 -14.38 -10.85
N ASN A 68 -11.91 -14.67 -9.57
CA ASN A 68 -11.37 -13.85 -8.48
C ASN A 68 -9.84 -13.93 -8.47
N ARG A 69 -9.17 -12.79 -8.68
CA ARG A 69 -7.71 -12.61 -8.73
C ARG A 69 -7.13 -12.13 -7.41
N ARG A 70 -8.00 -11.91 -6.43
CA ARG A 70 -7.66 -11.29 -5.15
C ARG A 70 -7.06 -9.89 -5.32
N TYR A 71 -6.63 -9.30 -4.22
CA TYR A 71 -6.21 -7.90 -4.16
C TYR A 71 -5.12 -7.54 -5.20
N ASP A 72 -3.99 -8.24 -5.20
CA ASP A 72 -2.84 -7.88 -6.04
C ASP A 72 -3.18 -8.00 -7.54
N GLY A 73 -3.78 -9.09 -7.94
CA GLY A 73 -4.20 -9.32 -9.33
C GLY A 73 -5.29 -8.37 -9.79
N ASN A 74 -6.21 -7.98 -8.90
CA ASN A 74 -7.27 -7.03 -9.18
C ASN A 74 -6.74 -5.60 -9.32
N LEU A 75 -5.85 -5.16 -8.40
CA LEU A 75 -5.20 -3.85 -8.51
C LEU A 75 -4.36 -3.74 -9.78
N ARG A 76 -3.59 -4.78 -10.11
CA ARG A 76 -2.85 -4.84 -11.37
C ARG A 76 -3.76 -4.71 -12.59
N ALA A 77 -4.91 -5.38 -12.56
CA ALA A 77 -5.89 -5.31 -13.64
C ALA A 77 -6.50 -3.90 -13.76
N ALA A 78 -6.82 -3.23 -12.66
CA ALA A 78 -7.32 -1.85 -12.66
C ALA A 78 -6.29 -0.88 -13.27
N ILE A 79 -5.00 -0.98 -12.89
CA ILE A 79 -3.91 -0.20 -13.48
C ILE A 79 -3.75 -0.52 -14.98
N GLY A 80 -3.96 -1.78 -15.38
CA GLY A 80 -3.90 -2.21 -16.78
C GLY A 80 -4.99 -1.61 -17.68
N LEU A 81 -6.10 -1.11 -17.11
CA LEU A 81 -7.18 -0.44 -17.84
C LEU A 81 -6.88 1.04 -18.08
N ALA A 82 -5.94 1.62 -17.36
CA ALA A 82 -5.65 3.05 -17.37
C ALA A 82 -5.07 3.52 -18.70
N SER A 83 -5.53 4.69 -19.17
CA SER A 83 -5.03 5.39 -20.35
C SER A 83 -4.42 6.77 -20.02
N GLY A 84 -4.71 7.33 -18.85
CA GLY A 84 -4.19 8.63 -18.40
C GLY A 84 -2.67 8.67 -18.22
N GLU A 85 -2.10 9.84 -18.00
CA GLU A 85 -0.67 10.00 -17.75
C GLU A 85 -0.29 9.42 -16.38
N TYR A 86 -1.13 9.63 -15.36
CA TYR A 86 -0.94 9.14 -14.00
C TYR A 86 -2.11 8.28 -13.53
N CYS A 87 -1.80 7.17 -12.85
CA CYS A 87 -2.75 6.33 -12.13
C CYS A 87 -2.84 6.78 -10.68
N ILE A 88 -4.02 7.18 -10.21
CA ILE A 88 -4.30 7.37 -8.77
C ILE A 88 -4.94 6.09 -8.26
N LEU A 89 -4.30 5.44 -7.29
CA LEU A 89 -4.84 4.23 -6.68
C LEU A 89 -5.87 4.61 -5.60
N MET A 90 -7.02 3.97 -5.62
CA MET A 90 -8.11 4.23 -4.67
C MET A 90 -8.84 2.93 -4.31
N GLY A 91 -9.02 2.67 -3.02
CA GLY A 91 -9.90 1.59 -2.54
C GLY A 91 -11.35 1.85 -2.94
N ASN A 92 -12.14 0.80 -3.06
CA ASN A 92 -13.56 0.92 -3.42
C ASN A 92 -14.45 1.48 -2.30
N ASP A 93 -13.90 1.66 -1.11
CA ASP A 93 -14.53 2.24 0.08
C ASP A 93 -13.90 3.58 0.51
N ASP A 94 -13.02 4.11 -0.34
CA ASP A 94 -12.35 5.39 -0.14
C ASP A 94 -12.88 6.43 -1.12
N CYS A 95 -12.66 7.72 -0.84
CA CYS A 95 -12.96 8.81 -1.76
C CYS A 95 -11.89 9.92 -1.69
N LEU A 96 -11.90 10.83 -2.68
CA LEU A 96 -11.03 12.00 -2.64
C LEU A 96 -11.39 12.93 -1.47
N ALA A 97 -10.42 13.69 -0.99
CA ALA A 97 -10.55 14.48 0.22
C ALA A 97 -11.56 15.63 0.11
N ASP A 98 -11.58 16.28 -1.08
CA ASP A 98 -12.44 17.39 -1.43
C ASP A 98 -12.56 17.54 -2.96
N ASP A 99 -13.37 18.51 -3.40
CA ASP A 99 -13.68 18.69 -4.82
C ASP A 99 -12.54 19.32 -5.64
N THR A 100 -11.48 19.81 -5.01
CA THR A 100 -10.30 20.43 -5.64
C THR A 100 -9.06 19.54 -5.63
N THR A 101 -9.19 18.32 -5.10
CA THR A 101 -8.06 17.40 -4.92
C THR A 101 -7.34 17.10 -6.24
N LEU A 102 -8.07 16.79 -7.32
CA LEU A 102 -7.45 16.51 -8.63
C LEU A 102 -6.79 17.75 -9.25
N GLU A 103 -7.40 18.92 -9.11
CA GLU A 103 -6.82 20.19 -9.58
C GLU A 103 -5.49 20.50 -8.87
N SER A 104 -5.44 20.30 -7.55
CA SER A 104 -4.23 20.48 -6.75
C SER A 104 -3.12 19.51 -7.18
N LEU A 105 -3.47 18.22 -7.38
CA LEU A 105 -2.52 17.21 -7.86
C LEU A 105 -2.02 17.52 -9.28
N LEU A 106 -2.90 17.96 -10.18
CA LEU A 106 -2.55 18.38 -11.54
C LEU A 106 -1.50 19.50 -11.50
N GLY A 107 -1.78 20.57 -10.74
CA GLY A 107 -0.87 21.71 -10.62
C GLY A 107 0.52 21.32 -10.09
N ILE A 108 0.60 20.34 -9.19
CA ILE A 108 1.87 19.87 -8.67
C ILE A 108 2.59 18.97 -9.70
N LEU A 109 1.92 17.98 -10.27
CA LEU A 109 2.55 16.97 -11.14
C LEU A 109 3.06 17.56 -12.46
N ILE A 110 2.38 18.56 -13.02
CA ILE A 110 2.84 19.29 -14.22
C ILE A 110 4.22 19.93 -13.98
N ASN A 111 4.46 20.44 -12.77
CA ASN A 111 5.74 21.07 -12.41
C ASN A 111 6.83 20.05 -12.03
N HIS A 112 6.50 18.75 -11.97
CA HIS A 112 7.45 17.67 -11.62
C HIS A 112 7.40 16.54 -12.66
N PRO A 113 7.79 16.77 -13.92
CA PRO A 113 7.59 15.82 -15.03
C PRO A 113 8.38 14.50 -14.90
N GLN A 114 9.39 14.47 -14.02
CA GLN A 114 10.17 13.25 -13.73
C GLN A 114 9.53 12.36 -12.63
N THR A 115 8.40 12.79 -12.08
CA THR A 115 7.70 12.00 -11.05
C THR A 115 7.25 10.66 -11.59
N GLY A 116 7.76 9.59 -11.00
CA GLY A 116 7.31 8.22 -11.26
C GLY A 116 6.31 7.73 -10.22
N VAL A 117 6.50 8.19 -8.98
CA VAL A 117 5.65 7.86 -7.83
C VAL A 117 5.39 9.13 -7.03
N ALA A 118 4.13 9.37 -6.66
CA ALA A 118 3.80 10.39 -5.66
C ALA A 118 2.98 9.75 -4.52
N ILE A 119 3.16 10.28 -3.30
CA ILE A 119 2.51 9.76 -2.10
C ILE A 119 1.87 10.92 -1.36
N THR A 120 0.57 10.80 -1.07
CA THR A 120 -0.23 11.78 -0.34
C THR A 120 -0.57 11.29 1.07
N ASN A 121 -1.12 12.16 1.90
CA ASN A 121 -1.72 11.82 3.19
C ASN A 121 -3.19 11.43 3.02
N PHE A 122 -3.77 10.86 4.07
CA PHE A 122 -5.19 10.53 4.12
C PHE A 122 -5.79 10.85 5.49
N LYS A 123 -7.10 10.97 5.53
CA LYS A 123 -7.86 11.13 6.77
C LYS A 123 -8.96 10.07 6.86
N ASP A 124 -9.31 9.69 8.07
CA ASP A 124 -10.45 8.83 8.34
C ASP A 124 -11.76 9.57 8.01
N PHE A 125 -12.68 8.90 7.33
CA PHE A 125 -13.93 9.53 6.87
C PHE A 125 -14.84 9.94 8.03
N ALA A 126 -14.97 9.09 9.04
CA ALA A 126 -15.87 9.31 10.16
C ALA A 126 -15.30 10.22 11.24
N SER A 127 -14.05 9.99 11.65
CA SER A 127 -13.39 10.74 12.73
C SER A 127 -12.70 12.02 12.26
N GLY A 128 -12.35 12.10 10.97
CA GLY A 128 -11.52 13.19 10.45
C GLY A 128 -10.05 13.12 10.87
N GLU A 129 -9.63 12.07 11.59
CA GLU A 129 -8.25 11.89 12.02
C GLU A 129 -7.30 11.77 10.83
N ILE A 130 -6.27 12.62 10.80
CA ILE A 130 -5.30 12.67 9.72
C ILE A 130 -4.15 11.71 9.99
N THR A 131 -3.93 10.77 9.07
CA THR A 131 -2.71 9.97 9.04
C THR A 131 -1.72 10.62 8.08
N ARG A 132 -0.66 11.21 8.63
CA ARG A 132 0.41 11.82 7.84
C ARG A 132 1.48 10.79 7.50
N ARG A 133 1.49 10.30 6.25
CA ARG A 133 2.61 9.53 5.68
C ARG A 133 3.74 10.46 5.30
N MET A 134 3.38 11.62 4.76
CA MET A 134 4.29 12.68 4.32
C MET A 134 4.14 13.90 5.23
N VAL A 135 5.25 14.56 5.56
CA VAL A 135 5.25 15.75 6.46
C VAL A 135 5.73 17.00 5.74
N ARG A 136 6.12 16.89 4.50
CA ARG A 136 6.51 18.00 3.62
C ARG A 136 6.11 17.69 2.19
N THR A 137 6.06 18.71 1.35
CA THR A 137 5.98 18.56 -0.10
C THR A 137 7.38 18.74 -0.69
N GLY A 138 7.84 17.78 -1.49
CA GLY A 138 9.16 17.86 -2.10
C GLY A 138 9.56 16.58 -2.83
N ASN A 139 10.56 16.75 -3.70
CA ASN A 139 11.16 15.64 -4.44
C ASN A 139 12.22 14.94 -3.58
N LEU A 140 12.08 13.63 -3.37
CA LEU A 140 13.07 12.80 -2.68
C LEU A 140 14.16 12.26 -3.62
N GLY A 141 14.03 12.51 -4.94
CA GLY A 141 14.88 11.94 -5.95
C GLY A 141 14.49 10.50 -6.31
N SER A 142 15.45 9.75 -6.84
CA SER A 142 15.25 8.43 -7.43
C SER A 142 16.36 7.45 -7.09
N GLY A 143 16.26 6.24 -7.59
CA GLY A 143 17.26 5.19 -7.44
C GLY A 143 16.97 4.21 -6.30
N PRO A 144 17.74 3.09 -6.24
CA PRO A 144 17.50 2.00 -5.29
C PRO A 144 17.53 2.43 -3.83
N GLN A 145 18.39 3.38 -3.45
CA GLN A 145 18.48 3.87 -2.08
C GLN A 145 17.22 4.61 -1.65
N VAL A 146 16.62 5.43 -2.53
CA VAL A 146 15.36 6.12 -2.28
C VAL A 146 14.22 5.12 -2.14
N ALA A 147 14.14 4.14 -3.05
CA ALA A 147 13.16 3.07 -2.98
C ALA A 147 13.22 2.30 -1.65
N VAL A 148 14.44 1.89 -1.22
CA VAL A 148 14.68 1.17 0.03
C VAL A 148 14.32 1.99 1.27
N ARG A 149 14.51 3.30 1.25
CA ARG A 149 14.14 4.16 2.38
C ARG A 149 12.63 4.39 2.49
N SER A 150 11.93 4.39 1.36
CA SER A 150 10.56 4.91 1.28
C SER A 150 9.48 3.84 1.14
N PHE A 151 9.82 2.56 0.88
CA PHE A 151 8.85 1.50 0.54
C PHE A 151 7.70 1.37 1.56
N ARG A 152 7.94 1.63 2.83
CA ARG A 152 6.92 1.52 3.88
C ARG A 152 5.80 2.56 3.75
N ASN A 153 6.09 3.70 3.11
CA ASN A 153 5.14 4.80 2.95
C ASN A 153 4.01 4.47 1.96
N VAL A 154 4.19 3.43 1.13
CA VAL A 154 3.18 2.95 0.17
C VAL A 154 2.40 1.72 0.65
N SER A 155 2.44 1.42 1.95
CA SER A 155 1.69 0.28 2.52
C SER A 155 0.17 0.45 2.42
N PHE A 156 -0.36 1.65 2.54
CA PHE A 156 -1.76 1.98 2.26
C PHE A 156 -1.90 2.41 0.79
N VAL A 157 -2.84 1.80 0.08
CA VAL A 157 -2.97 1.93 -1.38
C VAL A 157 -3.51 3.27 -1.81
N SER A 158 -4.56 3.79 -1.14
CA SER A 158 -5.25 4.98 -1.60
C SER A 158 -4.39 6.23 -1.43
N GLY A 159 -4.40 7.07 -2.47
CA GLY A 159 -3.54 8.27 -2.55
C GLY A 159 -2.09 7.97 -2.91
N VAL A 160 -1.77 6.75 -3.38
CA VAL A 160 -0.53 6.47 -4.10
C VAL A 160 -0.77 6.73 -5.58
N ILE A 161 0.15 7.45 -6.21
CA ILE A 161 0.05 7.89 -7.60
C ILE A 161 1.25 7.33 -8.36
N PHE A 162 0.98 6.71 -9.52
CA PHE A 162 2.01 6.15 -10.38
C PHE A 162 2.00 6.81 -11.75
N ARG A 163 3.17 7.05 -12.32
CA ARG A 163 3.29 7.24 -13.75
C ARG A 163 2.84 5.97 -14.47
N ARG A 164 1.77 6.08 -15.25
CA ARG A 164 1.05 4.92 -15.81
C ARG A 164 1.92 4.00 -16.65
N ASP A 165 2.69 4.56 -17.60
CA ASP A 165 3.53 3.79 -18.50
C ASP A 165 4.56 2.93 -17.74
N ARG A 166 5.09 3.44 -16.62
CA ARG A 166 6.02 2.72 -15.76
C ARG A 166 5.31 1.65 -14.93
N ALA A 167 4.15 1.99 -14.36
CA ALA A 167 3.37 1.02 -13.60
C ALA A 167 2.94 -0.19 -14.45
N GLN A 168 2.53 0.06 -15.70
CA GLN A 168 2.16 -0.99 -16.65
C GLN A 168 3.38 -1.79 -17.13
N ALA A 169 4.53 -1.14 -17.38
CA ALA A 169 5.76 -1.82 -17.79
C ALA A 169 6.31 -2.78 -16.70
N HIS A 170 6.05 -2.49 -15.44
CA HIS A 170 6.49 -3.32 -14.29
C HIS A 170 5.41 -4.25 -13.76
N ALA A 171 4.34 -4.46 -14.53
CA ALA A 171 3.28 -5.39 -14.14
C ALA A 171 3.81 -6.83 -14.03
N THR A 172 3.53 -7.48 -12.88
CA THR A 172 3.94 -8.86 -12.62
C THR A 172 2.95 -9.54 -11.68
N ASP A 173 2.77 -10.83 -11.81
CA ASP A 173 1.99 -11.69 -10.92
C ASP A 173 2.86 -12.43 -9.87
N ARG A 174 4.17 -12.27 -9.96
CA ARG A 174 5.16 -12.95 -9.10
C ARG A 174 4.87 -12.79 -7.60
N TRP A 175 4.32 -11.65 -7.21
CA TRP A 175 4.04 -11.30 -5.82
C TRP A 175 2.55 -11.36 -5.47
N ASP A 176 1.73 -11.99 -6.28
CA ASP A 176 0.31 -12.19 -5.99
C ASP A 176 0.13 -12.97 -4.68
N GLY A 177 -0.78 -12.48 -3.83
CA GLY A 177 -0.99 -12.96 -2.47
C GLY A 177 -0.13 -12.26 -1.42
N SER A 178 0.69 -11.28 -1.80
CA SER A 178 1.41 -10.42 -0.86
C SER A 178 0.52 -9.34 -0.24
N GLU A 179 -0.55 -8.95 -0.90
CA GLU A 179 -1.40 -7.78 -0.61
C GLU A 179 -0.62 -6.46 -0.61
N MET A 180 0.53 -6.44 -1.32
CA MET A 180 1.47 -5.30 -1.38
C MET A 180 1.95 -5.00 -2.79
N TYR A 181 1.14 -5.29 -3.80
CA TYR A 181 1.47 -5.04 -5.21
C TYR A 181 1.92 -3.59 -5.45
N GLN A 182 1.23 -2.61 -4.84
CA GLN A 182 1.58 -1.20 -4.95
C GLN A 182 2.99 -0.90 -4.43
N MET A 183 3.44 -1.63 -3.42
CA MET A 183 4.78 -1.46 -2.85
C MET A 183 5.87 -1.98 -3.80
N TYR A 184 5.63 -3.10 -4.47
CA TYR A 184 6.53 -3.61 -5.50
C TYR A 184 6.68 -2.60 -6.65
N VAL A 185 5.55 -2.16 -7.21
CA VAL A 185 5.52 -1.24 -8.36
C VAL A 185 6.20 0.10 -8.01
N ALA A 186 5.85 0.69 -6.87
CA ALA A 186 6.48 1.94 -6.40
C ALA A 186 8.00 1.79 -6.26
N SER A 187 8.44 0.73 -5.57
CA SER A 187 9.87 0.48 -5.36
C SER A 187 10.61 0.27 -6.68
N ARG A 188 9.97 -0.39 -7.63
CA ARG A 188 10.53 -0.67 -8.96
C ARG A 188 10.70 0.59 -9.79
N ILE A 189 9.65 1.43 -9.86
CA ILE A 189 9.68 2.69 -10.62
C ILE A 189 10.75 3.64 -10.07
N VAL A 190 10.79 3.78 -8.74
CA VAL A 190 11.79 4.67 -8.10
C VAL A 190 13.20 4.13 -8.29
N ALA A 191 13.41 2.82 -8.13
CA ALA A 191 14.72 2.20 -8.31
C ALA A 191 15.24 2.30 -9.75
N GLU A 192 14.35 2.30 -10.75
CA GLU A 192 14.67 2.49 -12.18
C GLU A 192 15.22 3.90 -12.48
N GLY A 193 14.91 4.90 -11.66
CA GLY A 193 15.42 6.26 -11.83
C GLY A 193 14.35 7.35 -11.96
N TYR A 194 13.08 7.04 -11.73
CA TYR A 194 12.01 8.04 -11.66
C TYR A 194 11.86 8.60 -10.25
N ASP A 195 11.52 9.86 -10.16
CA ASP A 195 11.45 10.57 -8.88
C ASP A 195 10.30 10.10 -8.01
N LEU A 196 10.56 10.04 -6.71
CA LEU A 196 9.56 9.93 -5.66
C LEU A 196 9.21 11.32 -5.13
N LEU A 197 7.96 11.72 -5.30
CA LEU A 197 7.43 12.98 -4.81
C LEU A 197 6.63 12.78 -3.51
N GLU A 198 7.05 13.43 -2.44
CA GLU A 198 6.27 13.54 -1.19
C GLU A 198 5.28 14.69 -1.30
N LEU A 199 4.03 14.48 -0.88
CA LEU A 199 3.00 15.50 -0.85
C LEU A 199 2.37 15.59 0.54
N ASP A 200 2.69 16.67 1.31
CA ASP A 200 2.00 16.95 2.58
C ASP A 200 0.61 17.55 2.31
N MET A 201 -0.21 16.78 1.61
CA MET A 201 -1.61 17.09 1.39
C MET A 201 -2.47 15.86 1.71
N VAL A 202 -3.64 16.08 2.26
CA VAL A 202 -4.65 15.02 2.43
C VAL A 202 -5.40 14.90 1.10
N ALA A 203 -5.17 13.83 0.37
CA ALA A 203 -5.84 13.58 -0.91
C ALA A 203 -6.99 12.57 -0.82
N VAL A 204 -7.10 11.82 0.28
CA VAL A 204 -8.07 10.73 0.43
C VAL A 204 -8.76 10.79 1.78
N ARG A 205 -10.06 10.50 1.78
CA ARG A 205 -10.85 10.08 2.95
C ARG A 205 -11.03 8.58 2.86
N LYS A 206 -10.51 7.86 3.85
CA LYS A 206 -10.58 6.40 3.92
C LYS A 206 -11.77 5.90 4.73
N ASP A 207 -12.18 4.69 4.45
CA ASP A 207 -13.21 3.98 5.20
C ASP A 207 -14.54 4.76 5.24
N MET A 208 -15.12 5.05 4.05
CA MET A 208 -16.44 5.70 3.96
C MET A 208 -17.48 4.93 4.76
N THR A 209 -18.42 5.65 5.34
CA THR A 209 -19.58 5.06 6.03
C THR A 209 -20.86 5.31 5.21
N ILE A 210 -21.61 4.25 4.96
CA ILE A 210 -22.91 4.30 4.32
C ILE A 210 -23.96 3.75 5.29
N PRO A 211 -25.07 4.47 5.56
CA PRO A 211 -26.11 3.99 6.44
C PRO A 211 -26.63 2.62 6.00
N GLY A 212 -26.66 1.65 6.93
CA GLY A 212 -27.13 0.28 6.67
C GLY A 212 -26.09 -0.66 6.06
N GLU A 213 -24.92 -0.19 5.71
CA GLU A 213 -23.83 -1.01 5.16
C GLU A 213 -22.74 -1.29 6.22
N ALA A 214 -22.15 -2.48 6.16
CA ALA A 214 -21.02 -2.81 7.05
C ALA A 214 -19.76 -2.05 6.64
N VAL A 215 -19.12 -1.39 7.62
CA VAL A 215 -17.90 -0.60 7.38
C VAL A 215 -16.69 -1.48 7.03
N ASP A 216 -16.64 -2.74 7.46
CA ASP A 216 -15.49 -3.61 7.28
C ASP A 216 -15.59 -4.41 5.97
N SER A 217 -14.66 -4.19 5.03
CA SER A 217 -14.55 -4.95 3.78
C SER A 217 -14.24 -6.44 3.99
N TYR A 218 -13.68 -6.78 5.12
CA TYR A 218 -13.40 -8.17 5.50
C TYR A 218 -14.55 -8.82 6.26
N GLY A 219 -15.66 -8.07 6.50
CA GLY A 219 -16.75 -8.47 7.38
C GLY A 219 -16.23 -8.63 8.81
N ASN A 220 -17.00 -9.24 9.70
CA ASN A 220 -16.54 -9.54 11.07
C ASN A 220 -15.37 -10.56 11.14
N ARG A 221 -14.62 -10.73 10.08
CA ARG A 221 -13.42 -11.56 10.08
C ARG A 221 -12.31 -10.78 10.78
N PRO A 222 -11.65 -11.36 11.79
CA PRO A 222 -10.48 -10.73 12.36
C PRO A 222 -9.49 -10.43 11.23
N ARG A 223 -9.01 -9.19 11.12
CA ARG A 223 -8.01 -8.78 10.12
C ARG A 223 -6.73 -9.64 10.16
N LEU A 224 -6.53 -10.34 11.24
CA LEU A 224 -5.55 -11.41 11.40
C LEU A 224 -6.30 -12.74 11.23
N ASN A 225 -6.30 -13.25 10.01
CA ASN A 225 -6.86 -14.57 9.74
C ASN A 225 -6.23 -15.61 10.70
N PRO A 226 -7.03 -16.36 11.48
CA PRO A 226 -6.54 -17.31 12.47
C PRO A 226 -5.88 -18.57 11.86
N CYS A 227 -5.61 -18.59 10.56
CA CYS A 227 -4.90 -19.69 9.93
C CYS A 227 -3.50 -19.84 10.53
N PRO A 228 -3.07 -21.03 10.94
CA PRO A 228 -1.75 -21.27 11.45
C PRO A 228 -0.70 -20.76 10.44
N ILE A 229 0.20 -19.90 10.90
CA ILE A 229 1.24 -19.25 10.07
C ILE A 229 2.19 -20.28 9.41
N VAL A 230 2.21 -21.51 9.90
CA VAL A 230 2.98 -22.61 9.31
C VAL A 230 2.58 -22.85 7.83
N GLU A 231 1.37 -22.52 7.43
CA GLU A 231 0.84 -22.79 6.08
C GLU A 231 0.72 -21.55 5.19
N ARG A 232 0.97 -20.35 5.71
CA ARG A 232 0.90 -19.11 4.93
C ARG A 232 2.26 -18.46 4.76
N LYS A 233 2.56 -18.10 3.51
CA LYS A 233 3.45 -16.99 3.22
C LYS A 233 2.76 -15.75 3.79
N THR A 234 3.14 -15.31 4.99
CA THR A 234 2.59 -14.08 5.53
C THR A 234 3.06 -12.90 4.69
N THR A 235 2.23 -11.90 4.53
CA THR A 235 2.56 -10.62 3.86
C THR A 235 3.89 -10.06 4.37
N LEU A 236 4.12 -10.16 5.67
CA LEU A 236 5.35 -9.69 6.30
C LEU A 236 6.61 -10.45 5.85
N LEU A 237 6.54 -11.77 5.64
CA LEU A 237 7.67 -12.55 5.14
C LEU A 237 8.02 -12.21 3.70
N GLN A 238 7.01 -11.89 2.91
CA GLN A 238 7.18 -11.53 1.51
C GLN A 238 7.65 -10.09 1.33
N LEU A 239 7.33 -9.20 2.28
CA LEU A 239 7.59 -7.77 2.16
C LEU A 239 9.06 -7.45 1.88
N GLY A 240 9.98 -8.03 2.64
CA GLY A 240 11.41 -7.83 2.42
C GLY A 240 11.88 -8.35 1.07
N ALA A 241 11.46 -9.55 0.70
CA ALA A 241 11.81 -10.19 -0.56
C ALA A 241 11.21 -9.45 -1.78
N LEU A 242 9.97 -8.97 -1.65
CA LEU A 242 9.27 -8.18 -2.66
C LEU A 242 10.04 -6.88 -2.97
N VAL A 243 10.46 -6.13 -1.94
CA VAL A 243 11.21 -4.88 -2.13
C VAL A 243 12.62 -5.17 -2.65
N SER A 244 13.28 -6.22 -2.14
CA SER A 244 14.59 -6.67 -2.67
C SER A 244 14.50 -6.99 -4.16
N ASP A 245 13.49 -7.76 -4.60
CA ASP A 245 13.26 -8.09 -6.01
C ASP A 245 13.02 -6.83 -6.86
N ALA A 246 12.27 -5.87 -6.33
CA ALA A 246 11.99 -4.62 -7.03
C ALA A 246 13.27 -3.81 -7.30
N VAL A 247 14.19 -3.73 -6.35
CA VAL A 247 15.42 -2.92 -6.46
C VAL A 247 16.60 -3.66 -7.08
N ARG A 248 16.59 -4.99 -7.06
CA ARG A 248 17.68 -5.89 -7.48
C ARG A 248 18.32 -5.54 -8.84
N PRO A 249 17.56 -5.29 -9.93
CA PRO A 249 18.16 -5.00 -11.24
C PRO A 249 18.98 -3.72 -11.31
N PHE A 250 18.77 -2.82 -10.35
CA PHE A 250 19.41 -1.50 -10.30
C PHE A 250 20.41 -1.38 -9.15
N ALA A 251 20.48 -2.38 -8.27
CA ALA A 251 21.26 -2.34 -7.04
C ALA A 251 22.76 -2.56 -7.24
N GLY A 252 23.17 -3.24 -8.32
CA GLY A 252 24.56 -3.56 -8.60
C GLY A 252 25.26 -4.24 -7.39
N LYS A 253 26.45 -3.78 -7.06
CA LYS A 253 27.24 -4.30 -5.92
C LYS A 253 26.65 -3.95 -4.55
N GLN A 254 25.69 -3.04 -4.48
CA GLN A 254 25.07 -2.59 -3.23
C GLN A 254 23.86 -3.45 -2.81
N LEU A 255 23.49 -4.48 -3.56
CA LEU A 255 22.29 -5.30 -3.28
C LEU A 255 22.26 -5.81 -1.84
N VAL A 256 23.36 -6.41 -1.36
CA VAL A 256 23.44 -6.94 0.00
C VAL A 256 23.18 -5.85 1.05
N TRP A 257 23.71 -4.65 0.83
CA TRP A 257 23.48 -3.52 1.72
C TRP A 257 22.01 -3.08 1.73
N TYR A 258 21.37 -3.02 0.57
CA TYR A 258 19.94 -2.71 0.46
C TYR A 258 19.07 -3.78 1.13
N GLU A 259 19.38 -5.05 0.95
CA GLU A 259 18.68 -6.15 1.62
C GLU A 259 18.79 -6.07 3.15
N VAL A 260 19.97 -5.73 3.67
CA VAL A 260 20.15 -5.47 5.11
C VAL A 260 19.30 -4.31 5.59
N GLN A 261 19.30 -3.19 4.87
CA GLN A 261 18.47 -2.01 5.24
C GLN A 261 16.96 -2.34 5.22
N ILE A 262 16.48 -3.06 4.20
CA ILE A 262 15.08 -3.50 4.09
C ILE A 262 14.71 -4.35 5.31
N LEU A 263 15.52 -5.33 5.64
CA LEU A 263 15.25 -6.24 6.76
C LEU A 263 15.33 -5.55 8.12
N LEU A 264 16.27 -4.62 8.31
CA LEU A 264 16.31 -3.82 9.54
C LEU A 264 15.04 -2.99 9.71
N GLN A 265 14.53 -2.37 8.63
CA GLN A 265 13.27 -1.65 8.70
C GLN A 265 12.10 -2.59 9.02
N VAL A 266 12.03 -3.77 8.40
CA VAL A 266 11.00 -4.77 8.71
C VAL A 266 11.11 -5.21 10.18
N LEU A 267 12.30 -5.55 10.66
CA LEU A 267 12.52 -6.08 12.00
C LEU A 267 12.30 -5.06 13.11
N PHE A 268 12.64 -3.79 12.90
CA PHE A 268 12.51 -2.77 13.95
C PHE A 268 11.16 -2.05 13.95
N PHE A 269 10.46 -1.99 12.81
CA PHE A 269 9.22 -1.21 12.73
C PHE A 269 7.98 -2.05 12.42
N THR A 270 8.03 -2.95 11.43
CA THR A 270 6.82 -3.69 11.01
C THR A 270 6.59 -4.92 11.88
N TYR A 271 7.63 -5.70 12.11
CA TYR A 271 7.55 -6.96 12.82
C TYR A 271 7.11 -6.85 14.29
N PRO A 272 7.72 -5.98 15.14
CA PRO A 272 7.28 -5.85 16.54
C PRO A 272 5.84 -5.34 16.64
N PHE A 273 5.44 -4.43 15.75
CA PHE A 273 4.06 -3.93 15.69
C PHE A 273 3.07 -5.07 15.43
N CYS A 274 3.37 -5.96 14.47
CA CYS A 274 2.51 -7.11 14.17
C CYS A 274 2.38 -8.07 15.35
N ILE A 275 3.48 -8.34 16.09
CA ILE A 275 3.45 -9.20 17.27
C ILE A 275 2.61 -8.58 18.39
N LEU A 276 2.85 -7.31 18.69
CA LEU A 276 2.15 -6.60 19.77
C LEU A 276 0.66 -6.45 19.47
N ASN A 277 0.31 -6.17 18.22
CA ASN A 277 -1.09 -6.13 17.78
C ASN A 277 -1.75 -7.51 17.85
N ALA A 278 -1.05 -8.57 17.46
CA ALA A 278 -1.55 -9.95 17.60
C ALA A 278 -1.81 -10.32 19.06
N ARG A 279 -0.94 -9.89 19.99
CA ARG A 279 -1.16 -10.07 21.44
C ARG A 279 -2.39 -9.31 21.94
N ARG A 280 -2.64 -8.11 21.42
CA ARG A 280 -3.78 -7.27 21.82
C ARG A 280 -5.12 -7.83 21.32
N VAL A 281 -5.17 -8.18 20.03
CA VAL A 281 -6.45 -8.56 19.36
C VAL A 281 -6.80 -10.02 19.58
N GLN A 282 -5.80 -10.90 19.66
CA GLN A 282 -6.01 -12.36 19.73
C GLN A 282 -5.55 -12.94 21.07
N SER A 283 -4.26 -13.23 21.20
CA SER A 283 -3.66 -13.76 22.43
C SER A 283 -2.14 -13.80 22.34
N TRP A 284 -1.48 -13.96 23.50
CA TRP A 284 -0.05 -14.20 23.57
C TRP A 284 0.36 -15.48 22.82
N LYS A 285 -0.43 -16.56 22.97
CA LYS A 285 -0.19 -17.85 22.30
C LYS A 285 -0.23 -17.72 20.78
N PHE A 286 -1.19 -16.97 20.28
CA PHE A 286 -1.31 -16.68 18.84
C PHE A 286 -0.12 -15.87 18.34
N ALA A 287 0.28 -14.83 19.05
CA ALA A 287 1.45 -14.02 18.71
C ALA A 287 2.74 -14.83 18.70
N ALA A 288 2.96 -15.69 19.70
CA ALA A 288 4.10 -16.60 19.75
C ALA A 288 4.12 -17.60 18.59
N GLY A 289 2.95 -18.16 18.22
CA GLY A 289 2.80 -19.01 17.04
C GLY A 289 3.19 -18.28 15.75
N ASN A 290 2.80 -16.99 15.64
CA ASN A 290 3.19 -16.14 14.52
C ASN A 290 4.72 -15.99 14.40
N CYS A 291 5.42 -15.84 15.51
CA CYS A 291 6.89 -15.73 15.50
C CYS A 291 7.56 -17.00 14.96
N LEU A 292 7.01 -18.18 15.25
CA LEU A 292 7.52 -19.44 14.72
C LEU A 292 7.40 -19.56 13.20
N GLY A 293 6.34 -19.02 12.61
CA GLY A 293 6.15 -18.98 11.14
C GLY A 293 7.11 -17.99 10.46
N MET A 294 7.55 -16.95 11.16
CA MET A 294 8.45 -15.92 10.67
C MET A 294 9.93 -16.19 10.97
N ARG A 295 10.33 -17.44 11.11
CA ARG A 295 11.73 -17.82 11.39
C ARG A 295 12.72 -17.22 10.38
N PRO A 296 13.97 -16.91 10.80
CA PRO A 296 14.99 -16.31 9.93
C PRO A 296 15.20 -17.06 8.61
N LYS A 297 15.14 -18.40 8.63
CA LYS A 297 15.25 -19.22 7.41
C LYS A 297 14.20 -18.82 6.36
N ASN A 298 12.95 -18.58 6.77
CA ASN A 298 11.87 -18.20 5.87
C ASN A 298 12.00 -16.73 5.45
N LEU A 299 12.43 -15.86 6.39
CA LEU A 299 12.64 -14.44 6.12
C LEU A 299 13.74 -14.20 5.08
N PHE A 300 14.81 -15.02 5.09
CA PHE A 300 15.97 -14.85 4.20
C PHE A 300 15.93 -15.72 2.95
N SER A 301 14.89 -16.54 2.76
CA SER A 301 14.87 -17.60 1.72
C SER A 301 14.97 -17.08 0.28
N GLN A 302 14.66 -15.82 0.04
CA GLN A 302 14.64 -15.20 -1.29
C GLN A 302 15.64 -14.03 -1.41
N MET A 303 16.64 -13.98 -0.53
CA MET A 303 17.64 -12.90 -0.47
C MET A 303 19.05 -13.46 -0.58
N ASP A 304 19.95 -12.68 -1.20
CA ASP A 304 21.34 -13.06 -1.45
C ASP A 304 22.28 -12.64 -0.30
N LEU A 305 21.83 -12.81 0.94
CA LEU A 305 22.57 -12.39 2.11
C LEU A 305 23.74 -13.34 2.44
N PRO A 306 24.98 -12.85 2.65
CA PRO A 306 26.09 -13.62 3.17
C PRO A 306 25.80 -14.18 4.55
N LEU A 307 26.50 -15.28 4.91
CA LEU A 307 26.24 -16.02 6.15
C LEU A 307 26.33 -15.13 7.40
N LEU A 308 27.33 -14.25 7.47
CA LEU A 308 27.50 -13.31 8.58
C LEU A 308 26.29 -12.40 8.77
N HIS A 309 25.76 -11.83 7.67
CA HIS A 309 24.58 -10.96 7.73
C HIS A 309 23.34 -11.74 8.18
N ARG A 310 23.17 -12.99 7.73
CA ARG A 310 22.07 -13.87 8.20
C ARG A 310 22.15 -14.13 9.70
N TRP A 311 23.36 -14.35 10.24
CA TRP A 311 23.57 -14.53 11.67
C TRP A 311 23.23 -13.27 12.46
N LEU A 312 23.72 -12.11 12.05
CA LEU A 312 23.44 -10.84 12.71
C LEU A 312 21.94 -10.52 12.69
N LEU A 313 21.29 -10.59 11.53
CA LEU A 313 19.85 -10.33 11.39
C LEU A 313 19.02 -11.38 12.13
N GLY A 314 19.45 -12.63 12.20
CA GLY A 314 18.83 -13.68 13.00
C GLY A 314 18.89 -13.38 14.50
N SER A 315 20.01 -12.85 14.98
CA SER A 315 20.17 -12.42 16.38
C SER A 315 19.27 -11.24 16.71
N ILE A 316 19.16 -10.25 15.79
CA ILE A 316 18.24 -9.11 15.92
C ILE A 316 16.80 -9.61 15.94
N PHE A 317 16.42 -10.50 15.01
CA PHE A 317 15.09 -11.11 14.98
C PHE A 317 14.73 -11.74 16.33
N PHE A 318 15.65 -12.54 16.89
CA PHE A 318 15.44 -13.20 18.19
C PHE A 318 15.25 -12.17 19.31
N ALA A 319 16.14 -11.18 19.41
CA ALA A 319 16.07 -10.15 20.43
C ALA A 319 14.75 -9.35 20.35
N VAL A 320 14.36 -8.94 19.15
CA VAL A 320 13.09 -8.21 18.90
C VAL A 320 11.89 -9.10 19.23
N THR A 321 11.94 -10.38 18.88
CA THR A 321 10.87 -11.35 19.21
C THR A 321 10.68 -11.44 20.72
N CYS A 322 11.77 -11.67 21.47
CA CYS A 322 11.73 -11.75 22.93
C CYS A 322 11.18 -10.45 23.53
N ALA A 323 11.68 -9.29 23.09
CA ALA A 323 11.22 -8.01 23.56
C ALA A 323 9.71 -7.79 23.27
N ALA A 324 9.25 -8.08 22.08
CA ALA A 324 7.86 -7.91 21.69
C ALA A 324 6.90 -8.90 22.38
N LEU A 325 7.35 -10.10 22.73
CA LEU A 325 6.54 -11.07 23.47
C LEU A 325 6.45 -10.77 24.97
N VAL A 326 7.45 -10.11 25.56
CA VAL A 326 7.52 -9.82 27.00
C VAL A 326 7.06 -8.40 27.33
N MET A 327 7.25 -7.43 26.43
CA MET A 327 6.89 -6.02 26.65
C MET A 327 5.45 -5.86 27.10
N PRO A 328 5.16 -5.14 28.21
CA PRO A 328 3.79 -4.75 28.58
C PRO A 328 3.12 -3.94 27.47
N LEU A 329 1.86 -4.27 27.13
CA LEU A 329 1.13 -3.54 26.09
C LEU A 329 0.93 -2.05 26.42
N SER A 330 0.70 -1.72 27.70
CA SER A 330 0.62 -0.34 28.17
C SER A 330 1.89 0.47 27.91
N LEU A 331 3.05 -0.15 28.06
CA LEU A 331 4.33 0.48 27.75
C LEU A 331 4.48 0.71 26.24
N PHE A 332 4.07 -0.28 25.43
CA PHE A 332 4.06 -0.13 23.99
C PHE A 332 3.17 1.02 23.54
N ASP A 333 1.95 1.12 24.09
CA ASP A 333 1.01 2.19 23.73
C ASP A 333 1.55 3.58 24.08
N ALA A 334 2.26 3.71 25.18
CA ALA A 334 2.90 4.96 25.57
C ALA A 334 4.09 5.35 24.66
N TRP A 335 4.80 4.34 24.10
CA TRP A 335 6.00 4.56 23.29
C TRP A 335 5.73 4.58 21.77
N GLN A 336 4.66 3.95 21.33
CA GLN A 336 4.32 3.82 19.90
C GLN A 336 4.33 5.16 19.15
N PRO A 337 3.71 6.25 19.63
CA PRO A 337 3.73 7.55 18.94
C PRO A 337 5.14 8.12 18.81
N LYS A 338 5.96 7.96 19.85
CA LYS A 338 7.37 8.42 19.87
C LYS A 338 8.24 7.60 18.91
N LEU A 339 8.09 6.28 18.93
CA LEU A 339 8.81 5.39 18.01
C LEU A 339 8.42 5.66 16.56
N PHE A 340 7.16 5.93 16.30
CA PHE A 340 6.67 6.29 14.97
C PHE A 340 7.26 7.63 14.50
N ALA A 341 7.28 8.65 15.38
CA ALA A 341 7.90 9.94 15.08
C ALA A 341 9.41 9.84 14.83
N ILE A 342 10.13 9.06 15.66
CA ILE A 342 11.57 8.79 15.47
C ILE A 342 11.81 8.06 14.14
N SER A 343 11.00 7.05 13.81
CA SER A 343 11.15 6.32 12.55
C SER A 343 10.98 7.22 11.34
N LYS A 344 10.00 8.14 11.39
CA LYS A 344 9.81 9.15 10.35
C LYS A 344 11.01 10.10 10.25
N SER A 345 11.51 10.60 11.38
CA SER A 345 12.64 11.53 11.39
C SER A 345 13.93 10.92 10.85
N ILE A 346 14.20 9.64 11.11
CA ILE A 346 15.36 8.93 10.58
C ILE A 346 15.24 8.75 9.05
N LEU A 347 14.04 8.43 8.56
CA LEU A 347 13.78 8.23 7.13
C LEU A 347 13.78 9.55 6.34
N GLN A 348 13.55 10.67 7.01
CA GLN A 348 13.45 12.00 6.38
C GLN A 348 14.72 12.85 6.48
N ARG A 349 15.66 12.50 7.36
CA ARG A 349 16.92 13.26 7.57
C ARG A 349 18.06 12.90 6.62
N THR A 350 17.84 11.98 5.74
CA THR A 350 18.83 11.53 4.74
C THR A 350 18.25 11.58 3.34
#